data_9e47ecdb219a80f0eddc83e01ac7455e
#
_entry.id   9e47ecdb219a80f0eddc83e01ac7455e
#
_cell.length_a   1.000
_cell.length_b   1.000
_cell.length_c   1.000
_cell.angle_alpha   90.00
_cell.angle_beta   90.00
_cell.angle_gamma   90.00
#
_symmetry.space_group_name_H-M   'P 1'
#
loop_
_entity.id
_entity.type
_entity.pdbx_description
1 polymer ?
#
loop_
_entity_poly.entity_id
_entity_poly.type
_entity_poly.pdbx_seq_one_letter_code
_entity_poly.pdbx_strand_id
1 'polypeptide(L)'
;MSGQSASGQCGLYRPGFEHDNCGIGAIVNIKGQKSHSTVANALKIVENLEHRAGKDAEGKTGDGVGILLQISHKFFSKVCKPLGILLSSQRDYGVGMFFFPQDELKRNQAKKIFEVIVKKEGMNFLGWREVPVKAEVLGSRARECMPCIMQGFIELSLIHILPRFWQKKGS
;
A
#
# COMPACT_ATOMS: atom_id res chain seq x y z
N MET A 1 -6.80 46.74 16.32
CA MET A 1 -8.14 46.15 16.07
C MET A 1 -8.00 45.32 14.79
N SER A 2 -7.75 44.04 14.96
CA SER A 2 -7.57 43.07 13.88
C SER A 2 -8.91 42.44 13.57
N GLY A 3 -9.49 42.77 12.40
CA GLY A 3 -10.73 42.19 11.92
C GLY A 3 -10.50 40.73 11.53
N GLN A 4 -11.05 39.80 12.30
CA GLN A 4 -11.25 38.46 11.90
C GLN A 4 -12.36 38.43 10.84
N SER A 5 -11.98 38.14 9.59
CA SER A 5 -12.94 37.83 8.53
C SER A 5 -13.65 36.54 8.86
N ALA A 6 -14.91 36.63 9.28
CA ALA A 6 -15.81 35.50 9.38
C ALA A 6 -15.97 34.91 7.97
N SER A 7 -15.34 33.76 7.68
CA SER A 7 -15.60 32.95 6.51
C SER A 7 -17.07 32.50 6.59
N GLY A 8 -17.90 33.06 5.73
CA GLY A 8 -19.34 32.77 5.72
C GLY A 8 -19.60 31.30 5.52
N GLN A 9 -20.15 30.66 6.54
CA GLN A 9 -20.74 29.33 6.40
C GLN A 9 -21.95 29.45 5.47
N CYS A 10 -21.81 28.90 4.27
CA CYS A 10 -22.89 28.91 3.30
C CYS A 10 -23.75 27.64 3.48
N GLY A 11 -25.00 27.82 3.93
CA GLY A 11 -25.97 26.74 4.06
C GLY A 11 -25.87 25.91 5.36
N LEU A 12 -26.38 24.68 5.28
CA LEU A 12 -26.44 23.73 6.40
C LEU A 12 -25.13 22.94 6.60
N TYR A 13 -24.16 23.15 5.73
CA TYR A 13 -22.85 22.48 5.82
C TYR A 13 -22.05 23.01 7.02
N ARG A 14 -21.59 22.08 7.85
CA ARG A 14 -20.67 22.39 8.97
C ARG A 14 -19.48 21.43 8.89
N PRO A 15 -18.25 21.93 8.63
CA PRO A 15 -17.05 21.09 8.50
C PRO A 15 -16.79 20.17 9.71
N GLY A 16 -17.22 20.58 10.90
CA GLY A 16 -17.09 19.77 12.12
C GLY A 16 -17.99 18.52 12.17
N PHE A 17 -18.95 18.38 11.26
CA PHE A 17 -19.79 17.18 11.11
C PHE A 17 -19.34 16.27 9.95
N GLU A 18 -18.32 16.67 9.21
CA GLU A 18 -17.75 15.88 8.17
C GLU A 18 -16.87 14.80 8.80
N HIS A 19 -17.34 13.57 8.76
CA HIS A 19 -16.63 12.40 9.27
C HIS A 19 -16.51 11.40 8.14
N ASP A 20 -15.28 10.96 7.85
CA ASP A 20 -15.03 9.87 6.92
C ASP A 20 -15.61 8.58 7.48
N ASN A 21 -16.46 7.93 6.71
CA ASN A 21 -17.09 6.67 7.09
C ASN A 21 -16.24 5.50 6.53
N CYS A 22 -15.33 4.98 7.34
CA CYS A 22 -14.57 3.79 7.02
C CYS A 22 -15.20 2.54 7.63
N GLY A 23 -15.17 1.43 6.88
CA GLY A 23 -15.44 0.10 7.38
C GLY A 23 -14.13 -0.63 7.59
N ILE A 24 -13.89 -1.12 8.80
CA ILE A 24 -12.66 -1.85 9.14
C ILE A 24 -13.04 -3.20 9.74
N GLY A 25 -12.28 -4.23 9.36
CA GLY A 25 -12.34 -5.54 9.99
C GLY A 25 -10.95 -6.13 10.14
N ALA A 26 -10.79 -7.02 11.09
CA ALA A 26 -9.53 -7.70 11.35
C ALA A 26 -9.73 -9.17 11.60
N ILE A 27 -8.78 -9.98 11.15
CA ILE A 27 -8.72 -11.40 11.45
C ILE A 27 -7.30 -11.80 11.79
N VAL A 28 -7.13 -12.58 12.85
CA VAL A 28 -5.84 -13.05 13.31
C VAL A 28 -5.90 -14.52 13.72
N ASN A 29 -4.87 -15.27 13.41
CA ASN A 29 -4.67 -16.61 13.96
C ASN A 29 -3.84 -16.49 15.25
N ILE A 30 -4.45 -16.76 16.41
CA ILE A 30 -3.82 -16.61 17.74
C ILE A 30 -2.57 -17.49 17.87
N LYS A 31 -2.55 -18.64 17.21
CA LYS A 31 -1.40 -19.56 17.21
C LYS A 31 -0.31 -19.18 16.19
N GLY A 32 -0.48 -18.09 15.46
CA GLY A 32 0.49 -17.60 14.47
C GLY A 32 0.64 -18.51 13.24
N GLN A 33 -0.27 -19.45 13.03
CA GLN A 33 -0.21 -20.36 11.88
C GLN A 33 -0.68 -19.62 10.61
N LYS A 34 0.16 -19.64 9.59
CA LYS A 34 -0.15 -19.05 8.28
C LYS A 34 -1.10 -19.97 7.53
N SER A 35 -2.23 -19.44 7.08
CA SER A 35 -3.19 -20.20 6.28
C SER A 35 -3.84 -19.32 5.20
N HIS A 36 -4.19 -19.92 4.08
CA HIS A 36 -4.96 -19.27 3.04
C HIS A 36 -6.37 -18.90 3.52
N SER A 37 -6.95 -19.68 4.45
CA SER A 37 -8.27 -19.40 5.00
C SER A 37 -8.33 -18.06 5.74
N THR A 38 -7.24 -17.66 6.41
CA THR A 38 -7.15 -16.31 7.03
C THR A 38 -7.25 -15.21 5.98
N VAL A 39 -6.59 -15.37 4.83
CA VAL A 39 -6.66 -14.40 3.73
C VAL A 39 -8.05 -14.39 3.10
N ALA A 40 -8.63 -15.56 2.84
CA ALA A 40 -9.98 -15.68 2.30
C ALA A 40 -11.03 -15.02 3.20
N ASN A 41 -10.91 -15.21 4.51
CA ASN A 41 -11.80 -14.57 5.48
C ASN A 41 -11.59 -13.05 5.54
N ALA A 42 -10.36 -12.55 5.38
CA ALA A 42 -10.11 -11.11 5.30
C ALA A 42 -10.78 -10.50 4.06
N LEU A 43 -10.73 -11.17 2.90
CA LEU A 43 -11.45 -10.75 1.71
C LEU A 43 -12.97 -10.78 1.94
N LYS A 44 -13.48 -11.81 2.63
CA LYS A 44 -14.92 -11.88 2.97
C LYS A 44 -15.38 -10.76 3.88
N ILE A 45 -14.54 -10.26 4.79
CA ILE A 45 -14.83 -9.05 5.57
C ILE A 45 -15.05 -7.87 4.64
N VAL A 46 -14.15 -7.66 3.67
CA VAL A 46 -14.27 -6.55 2.70
C VAL A 46 -15.54 -6.65 1.88
N GLU A 47 -15.90 -7.85 1.37
CA GLU A 47 -17.16 -8.09 0.66
C GLU A 47 -18.38 -7.76 1.53
N ASN A 48 -18.38 -8.15 2.79
CA ASN A 48 -19.47 -7.88 3.72
C ASN A 48 -19.64 -6.38 4.04
N LEU A 49 -18.61 -5.56 3.80
CA LEU A 49 -18.65 -4.11 3.97
C LEU A 49 -19.17 -3.36 2.72
N GLU A 50 -19.52 -4.05 1.63
CA GLU A 50 -19.99 -3.43 0.39
C GLU A 50 -21.19 -2.50 0.61
N HIS A 51 -22.10 -2.81 1.54
CA HIS A 51 -23.27 -2.00 1.88
C HIS A 51 -22.92 -0.60 2.43
N ARG A 52 -21.66 -0.37 2.81
CA ARG A 52 -21.16 0.92 3.30
C ARG A 52 -20.34 1.68 2.24
N ALA A 53 -20.09 1.07 1.09
CA ALA A 53 -19.33 1.67 0.00
C ALA A 53 -20.23 2.59 -0.83
N GLY A 54 -19.76 3.80 -1.12
CA GLY A 54 -20.37 4.66 -2.12
C GLY A 54 -20.14 4.11 -3.52
N LYS A 55 -21.14 4.23 -4.39
CA LYS A 55 -21.03 3.89 -5.81
C LYS A 55 -21.44 5.09 -6.65
N ASP A 56 -20.78 5.28 -7.79
CA ASP A 56 -21.15 6.31 -8.75
C ASP A 56 -22.45 5.94 -9.51
N ALA A 57 -22.88 6.86 -10.39
CA ALA A 57 -24.09 6.67 -11.19
C ALA A 57 -24.03 5.45 -12.13
N GLU A 58 -22.82 4.98 -12.51
CA GLU A 58 -22.66 3.76 -13.31
C GLU A 58 -22.77 2.49 -12.46
N GLY A 59 -22.73 2.60 -11.13
CA GLY A 59 -22.73 1.48 -10.20
C GLY A 59 -21.46 0.62 -10.22
N LYS A 60 -20.44 1.02 -10.97
CA LYS A 60 -19.19 0.28 -11.21
C LYS A 60 -17.97 0.90 -10.54
N THR A 61 -17.93 2.22 -10.44
CA THR A 61 -16.89 2.94 -9.72
C THR A 61 -17.38 3.27 -8.33
N GLY A 62 -16.57 3.06 -7.32
CA GLY A 62 -16.95 3.29 -5.93
C GLY A 62 -15.74 3.54 -5.05
N ASP A 63 -15.96 3.51 -3.74
CA ASP A 63 -14.93 3.68 -2.75
C ASP A 63 -13.87 2.57 -2.88
N GLY A 64 -12.62 2.94 -2.64
CA GLY A 64 -11.50 2.01 -2.66
C GLY A 64 -11.56 1.02 -1.50
N VAL A 65 -11.07 -0.19 -1.74
CA VAL A 65 -10.94 -1.23 -0.73
C VAL A 65 -9.54 -1.81 -0.74
N GLY A 66 -9.11 -2.37 0.38
CA GLY A 66 -7.82 -3.02 0.47
C GLY A 66 -7.72 -3.94 1.68
N ILE A 67 -6.77 -4.84 1.64
CA ILE A 67 -6.39 -5.68 2.77
C ILE A 67 -4.91 -5.50 3.07
N LEU A 68 -4.57 -5.47 4.36
CA LEU A 68 -3.20 -5.46 4.82
C LEU A 68 -2.82 -6.87 5.27
N LEU A 69 -1.78 -7.41 4.67
CA LEU A 69 -1.31 -8.77 4.95
C LEU A 69 0.15 -8.76 5.39
N GLN A 70 0.55 -9.80 6.10
CA GLN A 70 1.96 -10.07 6.31
C GLN A 70 2.63 -10.40 4.96
N ILE A 71 3.89 -9.95 4.80
CA ILE A 71 4.69 -10.25 3.61
C ILE A 71 4.83 -11.76 3.45
N SER A 72 4.28 -12.29 2.34
CA SER A 72 4.41 -13.70 2.00
C SER A 72 5.75 -13.95 1.30
N HIS A 73 6.78 -14.33 2.05
CA HIS A 73 8.10 -14.59 1.50
C HIS A 73 8.08 -15.64 0.37
N LYS A 74 7.31 -16.74 0.55
CA LYS A 74 7.15 -17.79 -0.46
C LYS A 74 6.60 -17.26 -1.78
N PHE A 75 5.61 -16.38 -1.72
CA PHE A 75 5.02 -15.76 -2.91
C PHE A 75 6.01 -14.82 -3.60
N PHE A 76 6.59 -13.87 -2.83
CA PHE A 76 7.49 -12.89 -3.42
C PHE A 76 8.77 -13.51 -3.94
N SER A 77 9.35 -14.50 -3.28
CA SER A 77 10.52 -15.24 -3.80
C SER A 77 10.22 -15.90 -5.17
N LYS A 78 9.00 -16.43 -5.34
CA LYS A 78 8.59 -17.03 -6.61
C LYS A 78 8.43 -16.00 -7.73
N VAL A 79 7.78 -14.86 -7.46
CA VAL A 79 7.44 -13.88 -8.51
C VAL A 79 8.56 -12.87 -8.77
N CYS A 80 9.49 -12.68 -7.85
CA CYS A 80 10.64 -11.78 -7.98
C CYS A 80 11.82 -12.46 -8.70
N LYS A 81 12.00 -13.76 -8.53
CA LYS A 81 13.09 -14.52 -9.14
C LYS A 81 13.21 -14.33 -10.67
N PRO A 82 12.12 -14.42 -11.47
CA PRO A 82 12.19 -14.18 -12.91
C PRO A 82 12.58 -12.74 -13.29
N LEU A 83 12.39 -11.78 -12.38
CA LEU A 83 12.72 -10.36 -12.55
C LEU A 83 14.15 -10.03 -12.12
N GLY A 84 14.94 -11.03 -11.70
CA GLY A 84 16.28 -10.82 -11.17
C GLY A 84 16.32 -10.18 -9.79
N ILE A 85 15.19 -10.05 -9.10
CA ILE A 85 15.10 -9.50 -7.75
C ILE A 85 15.34 -10.63 -6.75
N LEU A 86 16.54 -10.61 -6.15
CA LEU A 86 16.92 -11.57 -5.12
C LEU A 86 16.51 -11.02 -3.75
N LEU A 87 15.57 -11.70 -3.11
CA LEU A 87 15.11 -11.34 -1.78
C LEU A 87 15.97 -12.02 -0.72
N SER A 88 16.38 -11.27 0.29
CA SER A 88 17.02 -11.80 1.49
C SER A 88 16.08 -12.70 2.30
N SER A 89 16.47 -13.08 3.50
CA SER A 89 15.66 -13.94 4.36
C SER A 89 14.32 -13.30 4.71
N GLN A 90 13.38 -14.11 5.18
CA GLN A 90 12.09 -13.63 5.64
C GLN A 90 12.28 -12.59 6.77
N ARG A 91 11.65 -11.43 6.66
CA ARG A 91 11.69 -10.27 7.56
C ARG A 91 12.91 -9.36 7.41
N ASP A 92 13.83 -9.64 6.50
CA ASP A 92 15.01 -8.80 6.27
C ASP A 92 14.78 -7.78 5.15
N TYR A 93 13.63 -7.83 4.50
CA TYR A 93 13.23 -6.88 3.46
C TYR A 93 11.83 -6.34 3.67
N GLY A 94 11.58 -5.16 3.11
CA GLY A 94 10.28 -4.52 3.04
C GLY A 94 9.74 -4.49 1.62
N VAL A 95 8.41 -4.40 1.50
CA VAL A 95 7.70 -4.23 0.23
C VAL A 95 6.85 -2.98 0.33
N GLY A 96 7.11 -2.01 -0.54
CA GLY A 96 6.27 -0.83 -0.71
C GLY A 96 5.31 -0.99 -1.89
N MET A 97 4.08 -0.52 -1.73
CA MET A 97 3.10 -0.43 -2.81
C MET A 97 3.06 1.00 -3.32
N PHE A 98 3.27 1.20 -4.61
CA PHE A 98 3.37 2.51 -5.25
C PHE A 98 2.31 2.66 -6.34
N PHE A 99 1.67 3.81 -6.35
CA PHE A 99 0.66 4.20 -7.32
C PHE A 99 1.21 5.36 -8.14
N PHE A 100 1.77 5.03 -9.29
CA PHE A 100 2.42 5.99 -10.17
C PHE A 100 1.48 6.50 -11.26
N PRO A 101 1.76 7.70 -11.83
CA PRO A 101 1.04 8.16 -13.02
C PRO A 101 1.29 7.24 -14.21
N GLN A 102 0.34 7.23 -15.16
CA GLN A 102 0.49 6.48 -16.41
C GLN A 102 1.59 7.04 -17.30
N ASP A 103 1.87 8.35 -17.20
CA ASP A 103 2.98 9.00 -17.90
C ASP A 103 4.32 8.35 -17.52
N GLU A 104 4.99 7.80 -18.52
CA GLU A 104 6.23 7.04 -18.33
C GLU A 104 7.38 7.90 -17.80
N LEU A 105 7.49 9.15 -18.29
CA LEU A 105 8.55 10.05 -17.86
C LEU A 105 8.40 10.40 -16.38
N LYS A 106 7.20 10.82 -15.97
CA LYS A 106 6.90 11.16 -14.58
C LYS A 106 7.08 9.95 -13.66
N ARG A 107 6.63 8.78 -14.11
CA ARG A 107 6.81 7.52 -13.38
C ARG A 107 8.29 7.19 -13.16
N ASN A 108 9.10 7.31 -14.21
CA ASN A 108 10.54 7.01 -14.13
C ASN A 108 11.27 8.02 -13.25
N GLN A 109 10.89 9.30 -13.29
CA GLN A 109 11.42 10.31 -12.38
C GLN A 109 11.09 9.99 -10.91
N ALA A 110 9.83 9.66 -10.61
CA ALA A 110 9.41 9.30 -9.26
C ALA A 110 10.12 8.05 -8.74
N LYS A 111 10.27 7.01 -9.58
CA LYS A 111 11.05 5.81 -9.25
C LYS A 111 12.49 6.17 -8.90
N LYS A 112 13.12 7.03 -9.72
CA LYS A 112 14.51 7.44 -9.51
C LYS A 112 14.69 8.22 -8.20
N ILE A 113 13.76 9.13 -7.90
CA ILE A 113 13.76 9.87 -6.63
C ILE A 113 13.70 8.90 -5.46
N PHE A 114 12.79 7.92 -5.50
CA PHE A 114 12.68 6.91 -4.46
C PHE A 114 13.97 6.09 -4.28
N GLU A 115 14.57 5.61 -5.37
CA GLU A 115 15.84 4.86 -5.33
C GLU A 115 16.98 5.67 -4.70
N VAL A 116 17.06 6.97 -5.03
CA VAL A 116 18.05 7.89 -4.45
C VAL A 116 17.83 8.05 -2.94
N ILE A 117 16.57 8.21 -2.51
CA ILE A 117 16.23 8.34 -1.09
C ILE A 117 16.59 7.05 -0.34
N VAL A 118 16.22 5.87 -0.86
CA VAL A 118 16.54 4.58 -0.25
C VAL A 118 18.05 4.44 -0.02
N LYS A 119 18.85 4.82 -1.05
CA LYS A 119 20.32 4.80 -0.94
C LYS A 119 20.83 5.80 0.10
N LYS A 120 20.27 7.02 0.13
CA LYS A 120 20.63 8.05 1.10
C LYS A 120 20.35 7.62 2.53
N GLU A 121 19.27 6.90 2.76
CA GLU A 121 18.90 6.32 4.06
C GLU A 121 19.69 5.04 4.41
N GLY A 122 20.73 4.71 3.63
CA GLY A 122 21.60 3.57 3.89
C GLY A 122 20.94 2.22 3.69
N MET A 123 19.88 2.14 2.90
CA MET A 123 19.19 0.91 2.54
C MET A 123 19.54 0.47 1.11
N ASN A 124 19.35 -0.81 0.82
CA ASN A 124 19.51 -1.36 -0.51
C ASN A 124 18.15 -1.44 -1.23
N PHE A 125 18.08 -0.86 -2.40
CA PHE A 125 16.94 -1.06 -3.30
C PHE A 125 17.16 -2.32 -4.13
N LEU A 126 16.24 -3.29 -4.03
CA LEU A 126 16.36 -4.60 -4.69
C LEU A 126 15.74 -4.63 -6.09
N GLY A 127 14.69 -3.84 -6.31
CA GLY A 127 14.05 -3.76 -7.62
C GLY A 127 12.57 -3.39 -7.59
N TRP A 128 12.03 -3.17 -8.79
CA TRP A 128 10.62 -2.88 -9.05
C TRP A 128 9.91 -4.08 -9.67
N ARG A 129 8.70 -4.35 -9.21
CA ARG A 129 7.78 -5.32 -9.80
C ARG A 129 6.48 -4.63 -10.16
N GLU A 130 6.02 -4.78 -11.37
CA GLU A 130 4.69 -4.34 -11.78
C GLU A 130 3.63 -5.29 -11.19
N VAL A 131 2.54 -4.71 -10.66
CA VAL A 131 1.44 -5.48 -10.09
C VAL A 131 0.45 -5.82 -11.20
N PRO A 132 0.13 -7.11 -11.41
CA PRO A 132 -0.90 -7.50 -12.37
C PRO A 132 -2.26 -6.91 -11.96
N VAL A 133 -2.90 -6.20 -12.86
CA VAL A 133 -4.22 -5.58 -12.66
C VAL A 133 -5.20 -6.05 -13.74
N LYS A 134 -6.50 -6.09 -13.41
CA LYS A 134 -7.57 -6.38 -14.35
C LYS A 134 -8.34 -5.09 -14.64
N ALA A 135 -7.88 -4.32 -15.62
CA ALA A 135 -8.48 -3.03 -15.97
C ALA A 135 -9.89 -3.18 -16.57
N GLU A 136 -10.24 -4.36 -17.10
CA GLU A 136 -11.50 -4.62 -17.78
C GLU A 136 -12.71 -4.52 -16.83
N VAL A 137 -12.50 -4.79 -15.54
CA VAL A 137 -13.56 -4.76 -14.52
C VAL A 137 -13.87 -3.35 -14.00
N LEU A 138 -13.01 -2.37 -14.34
CA LEU A 138 -13.18 -1.00 -13.87
C LEU A 138 -14.26 -0.25 -14.64
N GLY A 139 -15.00 0.62 -13.93
CA GLY A 139 -15.87 1.63 -14.55
C GLY A 139 -15.06 2.65 -15.36
N SER A 140 -15.73 3.44 -16.20
CA SER A 140 -15.09 4.40 -17.10
C SER A 140 -14.24 5.42 -16.35
N ARG A 141 -14.76 6.03 -15.30
CA ARG A 141 -14.05 7.02 -14.48
C ARG A 141 -12.83 6.43 -13.77
N ALA A 142 -12.95 5.25 -13.17
CA ALA A 142 -11.83 4.60 -12.50
C ALA A 142 -10.73 4.23 -13.49
N ARG A 143 -11.09 3.89 -14.73
CA ARG A 143 -10.13 3.57 -15.79
C ARG A 143 -9.34 4.81 -16.23
N GLU A 144 -10.00 5.96 -16.37
CA GLU A 144 -9.35 7.23 -16.73
C GLU A 144 -8.30 7.67 -15.69
N CYS A 145 -8.57 7.39 -14.40
CA CYS A 145 -7.70 7.76 -13.28
C CYS A 145 -6.79 6.62 -12.82
N MET A 146 -6.82 5.45 -13.48
CA MET A 146 -6.09 4.26 -13.05
C MET A 146 -4.58 4.55 -12.96
N PRO A 147 -3.94 4.33 -11.81
CA PRO A 147 -2.50 4.46 -11.68
C PRO A 147 -1.78 3.23 -12.25
N CYS A 148 -0.49 3.39 -12.57
CA CYS A 148 0.42 2.27 -12.74
C CYS A 148 0.82 1.77 -11.34
N ILE A 149 0.46 0.54 -10.99
CA ILE A 149 0.72 0.00 -9.65
C ILE A 149 1.99 -0.84 -9.67
N MET A 150 2.93 -0.47 -8.81
CA MET A 150 4.22 -1.17 -8.71
C MET A 150 4.56 -1.50 -7.26
N GLN A 151 5.34 -2.56 -7.09
CA GLN A 151 5.95 -2.93 -5.82
C GLN A 151 7.44 -2.64 -5.87
N GLY A 152 7.94 -1.90 -4.87
CA GLY A 152 9.36 -1.67 -4.65
C GLY A 152 9.86 -2.52 -3.49
N PHE A 153 10.99 -3.18 -3.66
CA PHE A 153 11.60 -4.04 -2.65
C PHE A 153 12.84 -3.37 -2.10
N ILE A 154 12.92 -3.27 -0.78
CA ILE A 154 14.04 -2.68 -0.06
C ILE A 154 14.52 -3.59 1.05
N GLU A 155 15.80 -3.57 1.35
CA GLU A 155 16.38 -4.25 2.50
C GLU A 155 17.30 -3.32 3.29
N LEU A 156 17.49 -3.62 4.56
CA LEU A 156 18.48 -2.91 5.38
C LEU A 156 19.88 -3.28 4.91
N SER A 157 20.74 -2.28 4.71
CA SER A 157 22.16 -2.53 4.49
C SER A 157 22.77 -3.25 5.70
N LEU A 158 23.70 -4.18 5.47
CA LEU A 158 24.43 -4.90 6.51
C LEU A 158 25.08 -3.97 7.54
N ILE A 159 25.44 -2.75 7.16
CA ILE A 159 25.99 -1.72 8.05
C ILE A 159 25.01 -1.33 9.16
N HIS A 160 23.70 -1.38 8.91
CA HIS A 160 22.65 -1.06 9.90
C HIS A 160 22.21 -2.27 10.73
N ILE A 161 22.57 -3.48 10.32
CA ILE A 161 22.23 -4.71 11.06
C ILE A 161 23.22 -4.93 12.21
N LEU A 162 24.50 -4.56 12.05
CA LEU A 162 25.55 -4.74 13.04
C LEU A 162 25.26 -4.09 14.41
N PRO A 163 24.74 -2.85 14.52
CA PRO A 163 24.44 -2.26 15.83
C PRO A 163 23.32 -2.98 16.60
N ARG A 164 22.36 -3.61 15.92
CA ARG A 164 21.27 -4.34 16.57
C ARG A 164 21.69 -5.68 17.16
N PHE A 165 22.74 -6.29 16.63
CA PHE A 165 23.28 -7.55 17.17
C PHE A 165 23.96 -7.34 18.53
N TRP A 166 24.59 -6.18 18.75
CA TRP A 166 25.27 -5.86 20.00
C TRP A 166 24.34 -5.39 21.11
N GLN A 167 23.20 -4.79 20.78
CA GLN A 167 22.20 -4.37 21.78
C GLN A 167 21.42 -5.54 22.42
N LYS A 168 21.41 -6.72 21.81
CA LYS A 168 20.72 -7.92 22.36
C LYS A 168 21.59 -8.81 23.25
N LYS A 169 22.87 -8.52 23.43
CA LYS A 169 23.78 -9.30 24.30
C LYS A 169 24.05 -8.65 25.65
N GLY A 170 23.34 -7.59 26.02
CA GLY A 170 23.53 -6.81 27.27
C GLY A 170 22.30 -6.75 28.17
N SER A 171 21.47 -7.81 28.21
CA SER A 171 20.38 -7.94 29.21
C SER A 171 20.22 -9.37 29.64
#